data_53982fc5c23544d7278b0c3e2621c823
#
_entry.id   53982fc5c23544d7278b0c3e2621c823
#
_cell.length_a   1.000
_cell.length_b   1.000
_cell.length_c   1.000
_cell.angle_alpha   90.00
_cell.angle_beta   90.00
_cell.angle_gamma   90.00
#
_symmetry.space_group_name_H-M   'P 1'
#
loop_
_entity.id
_entity.type
_entity.pdbx_description
1 polymer ?
#
loop_
_entity_poly.entity_id
_entity_poly.type
_entity_poly.pdbx_seq_one_letter_code
_entity_poly.pdbx_strand_id
1 'polypeptide(L)'
;VYNAQKKPDMASEVIDRYPCANISTEEKENIFYSPALAAYEDTNFREAVEKFEIYLTKFPNGRYVNETYFYLGNSLLKTKDSSAAIAQFEKYLGTNVTTYAEYAATKTAAYYYLQKNYAKALQFYQKMEATASKPTSTFDAKLGIMRCAFMQGNYNLAKENASFVLENAALTPQLKVEAEYATGLSNYHLKQFEAAKPSLEWLVKNTTTSMGSEAKYILADIYFGQQMYDEAEAEVKALLKMKPSYNYWVAKGLLIQTRVHISREDLFQAEQTLKSVLDFYPDQQDGVLAEASDLWDELMQLKNPPANEDPQPEMKIEINEE
;
A
#
# COMPACT_ATOMS: atom_id res chain seq x y z
N VAL A 1 -32.48 -0.41 43.69
CA VAL A 1 -33.53 0.42 43.06
C VAL A 1 -32.90 1.22 41.88
N TYR A 2 -31.92 2.09 42.12
CA TYR A 2 -31.36 2.95 41.08
C TYR A 2 -30.62 2.17 39.98
N ASN A 3 -29.97 1.06 40.30
CA ASN A 3 -29.34 0.20 39.29
C ASN A 3 -30.41 -0.42 38.36
N ALA A 4 -31.53 -0.89 38.94
CA ALA A 4 -32.65 -1.39 38.15
C ALA A 4 -33.34 -0.30 37.30
N GLN A 5 -33.18 0.98 37.65
CA GLN A 5 -33.66 2.13 36.89
C GLN A 5 -32.60 2.64 35.86
N LYS A 6 -31.49 1.94 35.70
CA LYS A 6 -30.37 2.34 34.81
C LYS A 6 -29.79 3.74 35.12
N LYS A 7 -29.79 4.15 36.41
CA LYS A 7 -29.27 5.45 36.89
C LYS A 7 -28.00 5.24 37.75
N PRO A 8 -26.85 4.94 37.14
CA PRO A 8 -25.62 4.58 37.85
C PRO A 8 -25.06 5.73 38.71
N ASP A 9 -25.21 6.98 38.30
CA ASP A 9 -24.68 8.15 39.04
C ASP A 9 -25.44 8.28 40.39
N MET A 10 -26.75 8.15 40.37
CA MET A 10 -27.55 8.16 41.60
C MET A 10 -27.26 6.98 42.54
N ALA A 11 -26.99 5.81 41.95
CA ALA A 11 -26.55 4.64 42.71
C ALA A 11 -25.18 4.87 43.36
N SER A 12 -24.21 5.44 42.63
CA SER A 12 -22.89 5.80 43.15
C SER A 12 -23.01 6.82 44.31
N GLU A 13 -23.79 7.90 44.12
CA GLU A 13 -23.97 8.95 45.13
C GLU A 13 -24.53 8.38 46.43
N VAL A 14 -25.48 7.45 46.36
CA VAL A 14 -26.02 6.76 47.54
C VAL A 14 -24.98 5.88 48.19
N ILE A 15 -24.18 5.15 47.43
CA ILE A 15 -23.11 4.29 47.96
C ILE A 15 -22.05 5.14 48.68
N ASP A 16 -21.66 6.25 48.12
CA ASP A 16 -20.66 7.15 48.70
C ASP A 16 -21.19 7.84 49.96
N ARG A 17 -22.48 8.11 50.03
CA ARG A 17 -23.16 8.71 51.20
C ARG A 17 -23.34 7.73 52.37
N TYR A 18 -23.38 6.44 52.06
CA TYR A 18 -23.60 5.39 53.09
C TYR A 18 -22.46 4.34 53.04
N PRO A 19 -21.24 4.67 53.54
CA PRO A 19 -20.10 3.79 53.49
C PRO A 19 -20.20 2.50 54.32
N CYS A 20 -21.22 2.37 55.15
CA CYS A 20 -21.50 1.13 55.89
C CYS A 20 -22.12 0.01 55.04
N ALA A 21 -22.52 0.26 53.79
CA ALA A 21 -22.83 -0.79 52.84
C ALA A 21 -21.51 -1.42 52.39
N ASN A 22 -21.22 -2.65 52.82
CA ASN A 22 -20.02 -3.43 52.41
C ASN A 22 -20.17 -3.84 50.94
N ILE A 23 -20.10 -2.85 50.04
CA ILE A 23 -20.15 -3.07 48.57
C ILE A 23 -18.73 -3.30 48.09
N SER A 24 -18.49 -4.46 47.52
CA SER A 24 -17.20 -4.83 46.93
C SER A 24 -16.83 -3.91 45.73
N THR A 25 -15.57 -3.83 45.38
CA THR A 25 -15.11 -3.10 44.19
C THR A 25 -15.78 -3.66 42.93
N GLU A 26 -15.96 -4.99 42.84
CA GLU A 26 -16.64 -5.64 41.73
C GLU A 26 -18.10 -5.22 41.61
N GLU A 27 -18.82 -5.14 42.71
CA GLU A 27 -20.22 -4.66 42.73
C GLU A 27 -20.34 -3.21 42.33
N LYS A 28 -19.37 -2.36 42.74
CA LYS A 28 -19.28 -0.96 42.27
C LYS A 28 -19.07 -0.87 40.79
N GLU A 29 -18.12 -1.63 40.23
CA GLU A 29 -17.87 -1.68 38.80
C GLU A 29 -19.11 -2.13 38.00
N ASN A 30 -19.79 -3.16 38.46
CA ASN A 30 -21.04 -3.68 37.85
C ASN A 30 -22.15 -2.64 37.78
N ILE A 31 -22.26 -1.72 38.77
CA ILE A 31 -23.24 -0.64 38.75
C ILE A 31 -23.08 0.27 37.55
N PHE A 32 -21.85 0.46 37.07
CA PHE A 32 -21.57 1.31 35.90
C PHE A 32 -21.47 0.51 34.60
N TYR A 33 -20.88 -0.67 34.62
CA TYR A 33 -20.69 -1.48 33.43
C TYR A 33 -21.97 -2.12 32.91
N SER A 34 -22.80 -2.74 33.81
CA SER A 34 -24.00 -3.43 33.34
C SER A 34 -25.02 -2.54 32.63
N PRO A 35 -25.31 -1.29 33.07
CA PRO A 35 -26.17 -0.41 32.32
C PRO A 35 -25.59 0.05 30.96
N ALA A 36 -24.26 0.15 30.85
CA ALA A 36 -23.62 0.44 29.59
C ALA A 36 -23.76 -0.73 28.59
N LEU A 37 -23.52 -1.96 29.07
CA LEU A 37 -23.69 -3.16 28.28
C LEU A 37 -25.16 -3.35 27.86
N ALA A 38 -26.12 -3.16 28.79
CA ALA A 38 -27.54 -3.23 28.47
C ALA A 38 -27.96 -2.21 27.40
N ALA A 39 -27.44 -0.97 27.45
CA ALA A 39 -27.70 0.02 26.42
C ALA A 39 -27.15 -0.43 25.06
N TYR A 40 -25.97 -1.08 25.03
CA TYR A 40 -25.38 -1.66 23.82
C TYR A 40 -26.24 -2.81 23.26
N GLU A 41 -26.69 -3.74 24.12
CA GLU A 41 -27.54 -4.87 23.74
C GLU A 41 -28.91 -4.38 23.22
N ASP A 42 -29.47 -3.35 23.84
CA ASP A 42 -30.71 -2.68 23.41
C ASP A 42 -30.51 -1.83 22.13
N THR A 43 -29.31 -1.86 21.53
CA THR A 43 -28.93 -1.06 20.34
C THR A 43 -29.00 0.46 20.51
N ASN A 44 -29.07 0.94 21.75
CA ASN A 44 -29.04 2.35 22.09
C ASN A 44 -27.56 2.84 22.15
N PHE A 45 -26.90 2.87 21.00
CA PHE A 45 -25.45 3.09 20.91
C PHE A 45 -24.99 4.46 21.43
N ARG A 46 -25.81 5.50 21.37
CA ARG A 46 -25.45 6.81 21.95
C ARG A 46 -25.36 6.73 23.47
N GLU A 47 -26.36 6.17 24.10
CA GLU A 47 -26.38 5.96 25.55
C GLU A 47 -25.24 5.00 25.98
N ALA A 48 -24.98 3.95 25.17
CA ALA A 48 -23.89 3.03 25.44
C ALA A 48 -22.52 3.75 25.41
N VAL A 49 -22.27 4.65 24.45
CA VAL A 49 -21.03 5.46 24.39
C VAL A 49 -20.88 6.27 25.69
N GLU A 50 -21.89 7.06 26.06
CA GLU A 50 -21.85 7.89 27.28
C GLU A 50 -21.53 7.07 28.52
N LYS A 51 -22.21 5.95 28.68
CA LYS A 51 -22.05 5.09 29.86
C LYS A 51 -20.71 4.36 29.90
N PHE A 52 -20.22 3.87 28.77
CA PHE A 52 -18.90 3.24 28.71
C PHE A 52 -17.78 4.26 28.97
N GLU A 53 -17.88 5.49 28.51
CA GLU A 53 -16.92 6.56 28.81
C GLU A 53 -16.92 6.90 30.32
N ILE A 54 -18.09 6.97 30.95
CA ILE A 54 -18.21 7.14 32.42
C ILE A 54 -17.52 5.96 33.15
N TYR A 55 -17.75 4.72 32.70
CA TYR A 55 -17.09 3.55 33.27
C TYR A 55 -15.58 3.65 33.20
N LEU A 56 -15.00 3.93 32.03
CA LEU A 56 -13.55 4.06 31.85
C LEU A 56 -12.95 5.20 32.68
N THR A 57 -13.71 6.28 32.88
CA THR A 57 -13.28 7.41 33.71
C THR A 57 -13.24 7.04 35.20
N LYS A 58 -14.23 6.32 35.67
CA LYS A 58 -14.32 5.92 37.12
C LYS A 58 -13.43 4.74 37.46
N PHE A 59 -13.23 3.81 36.50
CA PHE A 59 -12.50 2.56 36.70
C PHE A 59 -11.45 2.35 35.60
N PRO A 60 -10.40 3.19 35.53
CA PRO A 60 -9.39 3.10 34.45
C PRO A 60 -8.58 1.80 34.47
N ASN A 61 -8.55 1.10 35.60
CA ASN A 61 -7.90 -0.20 35.79
C ASN A 61 -8.93 -1.27 36.20
N GLY A 62 -10.21 -1.05 35.87
CA GLY A 62 -11.29 -1.93 36.28
C GLY A 62 -11.27 -3.25 35.50
N ARG A 63 -11.98 -4.22 36.04
CA ARG A 63 -12.10 -5.58 35.50
C ARG A 63 -12.65 -5.64 34.09
N TYR A 64 -13.55 -4.72 33.72
CA TYR A 64 -14.22 -4.71 32.40
C TYR A 64 -13.62 -3.70 31.40
N VAL A 65 -12.45 -3.15 31.70
CA VAL A 65 -11.81 -2.12 30.83
C VAL A 65 -11.57 -2.64 29.42
N ASN A 66 -11.11 -3.88 29.29
CA ASN A 66 -10.82 -4.48 27.98
C ASN A 66 -12.07 -4.65 27.14
N GLU A 67 -13.11 -5.25 27.71
CA GLU A 67 -14.40 -5.42 27.04
C GLU A 67 -15.04 -4.06 26.72
N THR A 68 -14.88 -3.09 27.63
CA THR A 68 -15.38 -1.72 27.42
C THR A 68 -14.74 -1.07 26.22
N TYR A 69 -13.42 -1.22 25.99
CA TYR A 69 -12.80 -0.71 24.77
C TYR A 69 -13.43 -1.29 23.50
N PHE A 70 -13.76 -2.57 23.51
CA PHE A 70 -14.40 -3.20 22.35
C PHE A 70 -15.83 -2.69 22.15
N TYR A 71 -16.68 -2.73 23.18
CA TYR A 71 -18.08 -2.32 23.05
C TYR A 71 -18.23 -0.82 22.79
N LEU A 72 -17.38 0.02 23.41
CA LEU A 72 -17.32 1.44 23.13
C LEU A 72 -16.90 1.69 21.65
N GLY A 73 -15.84 1.03 21.18
CA GLY A 73 -15.41 1.14 19.80
C GLY A 73 -16.50 0.74 18.81
N ASN A 74 -17.22 -0.35 19.10
CA ASN A 74 -18.33 -0.79 18.24
C ASN A 74 -19.52 0.18 18.29
N SER A 75 -19.87 0.71 19.47
CA SER A 75 -20.91 1.73 19.62
C SER A 75 -20.58 3.01 18.84
N LEU A 76 -19.34 3.47 18.89
CA LEU A 76 -18.83 4.61 18.14
C LEU A 76 -18.91 4.39 16.63
N LEU A 77 -18.60 3.19 16.12
CA LEU A 77 -18.83 2.86 14.71
C LEU A 77 -20.30 2.99 14.31
N LYS A 78 -21.22 2.52 15.16
CA LYS A 78 -22.67 2.60 14.92
C LYS A 78 -23.18 4.05 14.96
N THR A 79 -22.56 4.92 15.73
CA THR A 79 -22.86 6.35 15.77
C THR A 79 -22.08 7.17 14.73
N LYS A 80 -21.31 6.48 13.85
CA LYS A 80 -20.52 7.05 12.73
C LYS A 80 -19.30 7.87 13.16
N ASP A 81 -18.81 7.72 14.38
CA ASP A 81 -17.52 8.25 14.81
C ASP A 81 -16.41 7.21 14.61
N SER A 82 -15.99 7.06 13.36
CA SER A 82 -14.98 6.05 13.01
C SER A 82 -13.62 6.32 13.66
N SER A 83 -13.21 7.59 13.78
CA SER A 83 -11.90 7.94 14.35
C SER A 83 -11.82 7.55 15.83
N ALA A 84 -12.82 7.95 16.62
CA ALA A 84 -12.91 7.58 18.04
C ALA A 84 -13.02 6.06 18.21
N ALA A 85 -13.80 5.40 17.36
CA ALA A 85 -13.95 3.94 17.37
C ALA A 85 -12.61 3.22 17.20
N ILE A 86 -11.82 3.63 16.21
CA ILE A 86 -10.52 3.02 15.95
C ILE A 86 -9.56 3.23 17.12
N ALA A 87 -9.58 4.40 17.74
CA ALA A 87 -8.78 4.65 18.95
C ALA A 87 -9.11 3.66 20.09
N GLN A 88 -10.37 3.28 20.25
CA GLN A 88 -10.77 2.27 21.25
C GLN A 88 -10.35 0.86 20.81
N PHE A 89 -10.49 0.51 19.54
CA PHE A 89 -10.01 -0.79 19.05
C PHE A 89 -8.48 -0.92 19.15
N GLU A 90 -7.72 0.13 18.93
CA GLU A 90 -6.26 0.10 19.17
C GLU A 90 -5.93 -0.21 20.64
N LYS A 91 -6.65 0.41 21.58
CA LYS A 91 -6.50 0.09 23.02
C LYS A 91 -6.85 -1.36 23.31
N TYR A 92 -7.99 -1.84 22.79
CA TYR A 92 -8.40 -3.25 22.92
C TYR A 92 -7.34 -4.20 22.37
N LEU A 93 -6.83 -3.93 21.17
CA LEU A 93 -5.80 -4.74 20.52
C LEU A 93 -4.42 -4.67 21.20
N GLY A 94 -4.21 -3.70 22.06
CA GLY A 94 -3.05 -3.61 22.97
C GLY A 94 -3.13 -4.50 24.19
N THR A 95 -4.30 -5.09 24.46
CA THR A 95 -4.51 -6.03 25.58
C THR A 95 -4.20 -7.47 25.15
N ASN A 96 -4.20 -8.40 26.15
CA ASN A 96 -4.04 -9.83 25.90
C ASN A 96 -5.37 -10.56 25.61
N VAL A 97 -6.49 -9.82 25.52
CA VAL A 97 -7.82 -10.39 25.26
C VAL A 97 -8.00 -10.60 23.76
N THR A 98 -8.36 -11.81 23.36
CA THR A 98 -8.44 -12.20 21.94
C THR A 98 -9.86 -12.40 21.42
N THR A 99 -10.88 -12.40 22.29
CA THR A 99 -12.28 -12.75 21.95
C THR A 99 -12.82 -12.01 20.73
N TYR A 100 -12.52 -10.71 20.61
CA TYR A 100 -12.97 -9.86 19.51
C TYR A 100 -11.80 -9.29 18.68
N ALA A 101 -10.60 -9.85 18.85
CA ALA A 101 -9.37 -9.28 18.25
C ALA A 101 -9.42 -9.29 16.73
N GLU A 102 -9.92 -10.37 16.11
CA GLU A 102 -10.09 -10.44 14.65
C GLU A 102 -10.99 -9.32 14.13
N TYR A 103 -12.14 -9.09 14.75
CA TYR A 103 -13.05 -8.02 14.35
C TYR A 103 -12.42 -6.63 14.51
N ALA A 104 -11.84 -6.36 15.67
CA ALA A 104 -11.19 -5.08 15.95
C ALA A 104 -10.04 -4.81 15.00
N ALA A 105 -9.18 -5.81 14.73
CA ALA A 105 -8.07 -5.72 13.79
C ALA A 105 -8.56 -5.47 12.36
N THR A 106 -9.61 -6.18 11.91
CA THR A 106 -10.22 -5.97 10.59
C THR A 106 -10.70 -4.53 10.40
N LYS A 107 -11.43 -3.98 11.40
CA LYS A 107 -11.94 -2.59 11.31
C LYS A 107 -10.81 -1.57 11.32
N THR A 108 -9.81 -1.78 12.15
CA THR A 108 -8.67 -0.89 12.29
C THR A 108 -7.78 -0.91 11.03
N ALA A 109 -7.49 -2.10 10.50
CA ALA A 109 -6.73 -2.25 9.25
C ALA A 109 -7.42 -1.56 8.07
N ALA A 110 -8.71 -1.82 7.88
CA ALA A 110 -9.50 -1.21 6.82
C ALA A 110 -9.55 0.32 6.92
N TYR A 111 -9.72 0.85 8.13
CA TYR A 111 -9.71 2.29 8.36
C TYR A 111 -8.38 2.92 7.93
N TYR A 112 -7.24 2.40 8.40
CA TYR A 112 -5.95 2.94 8.04
C TYR A 112 -5.60 2.75 6.56
N TYR A 113 -6.05 1.67 5.95
CA TYR A 113 -5.89 1.45 4.51
C TYR A 113 -6.61 2.55 3.70
N LEU A 114 -7.85 2.87 4.05
CA LEU A 114 -8.63 3.94 3.40
C LEU A 114 -7.99 5.33 3.61
N GLN A 115 -7.33 5.55 4.75
CA GLN A 115 -6.56 6.77 5.02
C GLN A 115 -5.18 6.76 4.33
N LYS A 116 -4.86 5.76 3.52
CA LYS A 116 -3.55 5.55 2.88
C LYS A 116 -2.39 5.46 3.87
N ASN A 117 -2.66 5.22 5.14
CA ASN A 117 -1.63 4.93 6.14
C ASN A 117 -1.29 3.44 6.09
N TYR A 118 -0.57 3.07 5.02
CA TYR A 118 -0.26 1.66 4.75
C TYR A 118 0.61 1.01 5.83
N ALA A 119 1.43 1.80 6.53
CA ALA A 119 2.26 1.29 7.63
C ALA A 119 1.40 0.79 8.81
N LYS A 120 0.45 1.60 9.28
CA LYS A 120 -0.48 1.16 10.31
C LYS A 120 -1.43 0.07 9.81
N ALA A 121 -1.95 0.21 8.59
CA ALA A 121 -2.81 -0.81 8.00
C ALA A 121 -2.11 -2.18 7.97
N LEU A 122 -0.85 -2.24 7.56
CA LEU A 122 -0.04 -3.46 7.55
C LEU A 122 0.03 -4.12 8.94
N GLN A 123 0.35 -3.35 9.98
CA GLN A 123 0.41 -3.85 11.35
C GLN A 123 -0.90 -4.52 11.78
N PHE A 124 -2.04 -3.90 11.44
CA PHE A 124 -3.35 -4.43 11.83
C PHE A 124 -3.83 -5.58 10.93
N TYR A 125 -3.44 -5.63 9.65
CA TYR A 125 -3.67 -6.83 8.83
C TYR A 125 -2.84 -8.02 9.30
N GLN A 126 -1.59 -7.82 9.73
CA GLN A 126 -0.78 -8.86 10.37
C GLN A 126 -1.41 -9.34 11.70
N LYS A 127 -1.98 -8.42 12.48
CA LYS A 127 -2.71 -8.78 13.69
C LYS A 127 -4.02 -9.53 13.40
N MET A 128 -4.72 -9.15 12.33
CA MET A 128 -5.88 -9.88 11.82
C MET A 128 -5.48 -11.30 11.38
N GLU A 129 -4.37 -11.47 10.65
CA GLU A 129 -3.87 -12.78 10.26
C GLU A 129 -3.59 -13.66 11.49
N ALA A 130 -2.89 -13.11 12.50
CA ALA A 130 -2.54 -13.82 13.72
C ALA A 130 -3.77 -14.26 14.57
N THR A 131 -4.90 -13.58 14.41
CA THR A 131 -6.14 -13.85 15.16
C THR A 131 -7.25 -14.44 14.29
N ALA A 132 -7.00 -14.70 13.03
CA ALA A 132 -7.97 -15.21 12.08
C ALA A 132 -8.49 -16.58 12.49
N SER A 133 -9.81 -16.69 12.61
CA SER A 133 -10.51 -17.92 13.01
C SER A 133 -11.00 -18.76 11.82
N LYS A 134 -10.97 -18.20 10.61
CA LYS A 134 -11.49 -18.81 9.38
C LYS A 134 -10.52 -18.63 8.21
N PRO A 135 -10.49 -19.56 7.25
CA PRO A 135 -9.66 -19.41 6.04
C PRO A 135 -9.96 -18.13 5.23
N THR A 136 -11.22 -17.68 5.23
CA THR A 136 -11.62 -16.42 4.58
C THR A 136 -10.98 -15.20 5.25
N SER A 137 -10.93 -15.18 6.57
CA SER A 137 -10.29 -14.10 7.32
C SER A 137 -8.77 -14.09 7.10
N THR A 138 -8.14 -15.27 7.04
CA THR A 138 -6.72 -15.40 6.69
C THR A 138 -6.47 -14.87 5.27
N PHE A 139 -7.33 -15.22 4.31
CA PHE A 139 -7.23 -14.72 2.94
C PHE A 139 -7.34 -13.19 2.88
N ASP A 140 -8.34 -12.60 3.54
CA ASP A 140 -8.55 -11.16 3.57
C ASP A 140 -7.37 -10.43 4.24
N ALA A 141 -6.82 -11.01 5.31
CA ALA A 141 -5.64 -10.45 5.98
C ALA A 141 -4.41 -10.47 5.05
N LYS A 142 -4.12 -11.60 4.41
CA LYS A 142 -3.00 -11.74 3.48
C LYS A 142 -3.14 -10.84 2.24
N LEU A 143 -4.35 -10.68 1.72
CA LEU A 143 -4.64 -9.73 0.65
C LEU A 143 -4.35 -8.28 1.10
N GLY A 144 -4.75 -7.93 2.31
CA GLY A 144 -4.44 -6.62 2.91
C GLY A 144 -2.94 -6.40 3.13
N ILE A 145 -2.23 -7.43 3.61
CA ILE A 145 -0.76 -7.40 3.78
C ILE A 145 -0.07 -7.21 2.43
N MET A 146 -0.44 -7.99 1.41
CA MET A 146 0.07 -7.84 0.03
C MET A 146 -0.04 -6.40 -0.45
N ARG A 147 -1.23 -5.82 -0.36
CA ARG A 147 -1.51 -4.44 -0.81
C ARG A 147 -0.67 -3.41 -0.06
N CYS A 148 -0.67 -3.49 1.27
CA CYS A 148 0.07 -2.54 2.10
C CYS A 148 1.58 -2.65 1.92
N ALA A 149 2.10 -3.87 1.84
CA ALA A 149 3.52 -4.14 1.61
C ALA A 149 3.98 -3.61 0.24
N PHE A 150 3.18 -3.84 -0.80
CA PHE A 150 3.45 -3.33 -2.14
C PHE A 150 3.50 -1.80 -2.18
N MET A 151 2.51 -1.14 -1.57
CA MET A 151 2.45 0.33 -1.50
C MET A 151 3.58 0.96 -0.69
N GLN A 152 4.25 0.19 0.16
CA GLN A 152 5.42 0.62 0.95
C GLN A 152 6.75 0.22 0.31
N GLY A 153 6.76 -0.42 -0.86
CA GLY A 153 7.97 -0.93 -1.48
C GLY A 153 8.59 -2.15 -0.78
N ASN A 154 7.86 -2.78 0.14
CA ASN A 154 8.29 -4.05 0.75
C ASN A 154 7.95 -5.22 -0.18
N TYR A 155 8.70 -5.29 -1.28
CA TYR A 155 8.42 -6.21 -2.38
C TYR A 155 8.56 -7.70 -2.00
N ASN A 156 9.43 -8.04 -1.06
CA ASN A 156 9.53 -9.42 -0.58
C ASN A 156 8.23 -9.87 0.10
N LEU A 157 7.72 -9.07 1.03
CA LEU A 157 6.48 -9.36 1.74
C LEU A 157 5.26 -9.32 0.80
N ALA A 158 5.26 -8.37 -0.15
CA ALA A 158 4.19 -8.26 -1.14
C ALA A 158 4.07 -9.52 -1.99
N LYS A 159 5.17 -10.00 -2.58
CA LYS A 159 5.15 -11.20 -3.43
C LYS A 159 4.86 -12.48 -2.67
N GLU A 160 5.34 -12.61 -1.42
CA GLU A 160 5.02 -13.76 -0.57
C GLU A 160 3.51 -13.88 -0.39
N ASN A 161 2.85 -12.78 -0.02
CA ASN A 161 1.41 -12.78 0.18
C ASN A 161 0.63 -12.84 -1.13
N ALA A 162 1.17 -12.30 -2.24
CA ALA A 162 0.58 -12.45 -3.57
C ALA A 162 0.57 -13.93 -4.01
N SER A 163 1.62 -14.70 -3.74
CA SER A 163 1.65 -16.14 -4.02
C SER A 163 0.53 -16.88 -3.30
N PHE A 164 0.32 -16.59 -2.01
CA PHE A 164 -0.80 -17.16 -1.26
C PHE A 164 -2.16 -16.80 -1.86
N VAL A 165 -2.33 -15.54 -2.29
CA VAL A 165 -3.58 -15.09 -2.93
C VAL A 165 -3.81 -15.83 -4.25
N LEU A 166 -2.75 -16.04 -5.07
CA LEU A 166 -2.84 -16.74 -6.36
C LEU A 166 -3.17 -18.23 -6.24
N GLU A 167 -2.83 -18.86 -5.10
CA GLU A 167 -3.15 -20.28 -4.84
C GLU A 167 -4.65 -20.51 -4.55
N ASN A 168 -5.43 -19.46 -4.32
CA ASN A 168 -6.85 -19.59 -4.00
C ASN A 168 -7.66 -19.99 -5.25
N ALA A 169 -8.28 -21.17 -5.24
CA ALA A 169 -9.06 -21.70 -6.35
C ALA A 169 -10.33 -20.88 -6.70
N ALA A 170 -10.84 -20.10 -5.75
CA ALA A 170 -12.04 -19.25 -5.92
C ALA A 170 -11.68 -17.77 -6.20
N LEU A 171 -10.46 -17.50 -6.68
CA LEU A 171 -9.97 -16.16 -6.94
C LEU A 171 -10.76 -15.49 -8.07
N THR A 172 -11.26 -14.28 -7.80
CA THR A 172 -11.94 -13.50 -8.83
C THR A 172 -10.92 -13.00 -9.88
N PRO A 173 -11.34 -12.78 -11.15
CA PRO A 173 -10.44 -12.25 -12.17
C PRO A 173 -9.74 -10.94 -11.74
N GLN A 174 -10.46 -10.06 -11.06
CA GLN A 174 -9.92 -8.78 -10.58
C GLN A 174 -8.81 -8.98 -9.55
N LEU A 175 -9.02 -9.85 -8.57
CA LEU A 175 -8.01 -10.15 -7.55
C LEU A 175 -6.81 -10.88 -8.15
N LYS A 176 -7.03 -11.71 -9.18
CA LYS A 176 -5.92 -12.35 -9.90
C LYS A 176 -5.05 -11.32 -10.61
N VAL A 177 -5.66 -10.35 -11.31
CA VAL A 177 -4.90 -9.24 -11.94
C VAL A 177 -4.08 -8.49 -10.90
N GLU A 178 -4.66 -8.20 -9.74
CA GLU A 178 -3.97 -7.48 -8.67
C GLU A 178 -2.79 -8.28 -8.08
N ALA A 179 -2.97 -9.57 -7.85
CA ALA A 179 -1.93 -10.43 -7.31
C ALA A 179 -0.80 -10.70 -8.33
N GLU A 180 -1.13 -10.91 -9.61
CA GLU A 180 -0.13 -11.01 -10.67
C GLU A 180 0.65 -9.70 -10.84
N TYR A 181 -0.04 -8.56 -10.74
CA TYR A 181 0.62 -7.25 -10.78
C TYR A 181 1.59 -7.08 -9.60
N ALA A 182 1.15 -7.38 -8.38
CA ALA A 182 2.01 -7.33 -7.21
C ALA A 182 3.22 -8.28 -7.36
N THR A 183 3.04 -9.48 -7.91
CA THR A 183 4.10 -10.46 -8.14
C THR A 183 5.09 -9.98 -9.20
N GLY A 184 4.60 -9.58 -10.36
CA GLY A 184 5.45 -9.15 -11.49
C GLY A 184 6.31 -7.94 -11.15
N LEU A 185 5.68 -6.88 -10.60
CA LEU A 185 6.39 -5.66 -10.24
C LEU A 185 7.31 -5.85 -9.04
N SER A 186 6.92 -6.65 -8.04
CA SER A 186 7.80 -6.94 -6.91
C SER A 186 9.07 -7.65 -7.37
N ASN A 187 8.96 -8.66 -8.23
CA ASN A 187 10.12 -9.35 -8.80
C ASN A 187 10.99 -8.40 -9.65
N TYR A 188 10.37 -7.52 -10.44
CA TYR A 188 11.09 -6.51 -11.22
C TYR A 188 11.89 -5.56 -10.32
N HIS A 189 11.29 -4.98 -9.29
CA HIS A 189 11.97 -4.09 -8.35
C HIS A 189 13.07 -4.80 -7.54
N LEU A 190 12.91 -6.08 -7.29
CA LEU A 190 13.94 -6.92 -6.66
C LEU A 190 15.02 -7.39 -7.66
N LYS A 191 14.96 -6.93 -8.93
CA LYS A 191 15.87 -7.33 -10.02
C LYS A 191 15.84 -8.84 -10.32
N GLN A 192 14.76 -9.51 -9.98
CA GLN A 192 14.51 -10.92 -10.25
C GLN A 192 13.78 -11.05 -11.59
N PHE A 193 14.43 -10.62 -12.67
CA PHE A 193 13.81 -10.39 -13.96
C PHE A 193 13.16 -11.65 -14.57
N GLU A 194 13.83 -12.79 -14.48
CA GLU A 194 13.25 -14.05 -14.99
C GLU A 194 12.02 -14.49 -14.21
N ALA A 195 11.95 -14.21 -12.92
CA ALA A 195 10.77 -14.46 -12.10
C ALA A 195 9.64 -13.44 -12.33
N ALA A 196 9.96 -12.24 -12.83
CA ALA A 196 8.96 -11.21 -13.15
C ALA A 196 8.19 -11.52 -14.44
N LYS A 197 8.89 -12.05 -15.48
CA LYS A 197 8.34 -12.24 -16.83
C LYS A 197 7.01 -13.01 -16.88
N PRO A 198 6.83 -14.16 -16.21
CA PRO A 198 5.57 -14.90 -16.32
C PRO A 198 4.33 -14.09 -15.89
N SER A 199 4.42 -13.38 -14.77
CA SER A 199 3.32 -12.54 -14.29
C SER A 199 3.08 -11.32 -15.17
N LEU A 200 4.14 -10.69 -15.68
CA LEU A 200 4.05 -9.56 -16.61
C LEU A 200 3.40 -9.99 -17.94
N GLU A 201 3.82 -11.11 -18.51
CA GLU A 201 3.20 -11.67 -19.72
C GLU A 201 1.73 -12.06 -19.52
N TRP A 202 1.42 -12.60 -18.33
CA TRP A 202 0.03 -12.91 -17.98
C TRP A 202 -0.82 -11.63 -17.96
N LEU A 203 -0.32 -10.55 -17.32
CA LEU A 203 -1.00 -9.25 -17.28
C LEU A 203 -1.27 -8.70 -18.68
N VAL A 204 -0.26 -8.70 -19.56
CA VAL A 204 -0.41 -8.24 -20.95
C VAL A 204 -1.53 -8.96 -21.69
N LYS A 205 -1.72 -10.26 -21.43
CA LYS A 205 -2.73 -11.10 -22.08
C LYS A 205 -4.13 -10.96 -21.47
N ASN A 206 -4.23 -10.65 -20.18
CA ASN A 206 -5.46 -10.81 -19.43
C ASN A 206 -6.07 -9.49 -18.91
N THR A 207 -5.41 -8.34 -19.13
CA THR A 207 -5.99 -7.05 -18.78
C THR A 207 -5.74 -5.99 -19.84
N THR A 208 -6.74 -5.13 -20.05
CA THR A 208 -6.66 -3.94 -20.91
C THR A 208 -6.49 -2.65 -20.09
N THR A 209 -6.27 -2.76 -18.79
CA THR A 209 -6.02 -1.61 -17.92
C THR A 209 -4.59 -1.06 -18.10
N SER A 210 -4.31 0.06 -17.48
CA SER A 210 -2.96 0.64 -17.40
C SER A 210 -1.90 -0.35 -16.91
N MET A 211 -2.27 -1.31 -16.04
CA MET A 211 -1.37 -2.37 -15.56
C MET A 211 -0.81 -3.26 -16.67
N GLY A 212 -1.63 -3.56 -17.71
CA GLY A 212 -1.17 -4.33 -18.86
C GLY A 212 -0.17 -3.55 -19.71
N SER A 213 -0.36 -2.24 -19.89
CA SER A 213 0.59 -1.37 -20.61
C SER A 213 1.89 -1.18 -19.83
N GLU A 214 1.81 -1.03 -18.51
CA GLU A 214 2.97 -1.01 -17.62
C GLU A 214 3.77 -2.31 -17.67
N ALA A 215 3.07 -3.45 -17.60
CA ALA A 215 3.71 -4.76 -17.73
C ALA A 215 4.47 -4.90 -19.07
N LYS A 216 3.89 -4.38 -20.16
CA LYS A 216 4.51 -4.38 -21.49
C LYS A 216 5.76 -3.48 -21.53
N TYR A 217 5.67 -2.30 -20.92
CA TYR A 217 6.83 -1.42 -20.76
C TYR A 217 7.94 -2.09 -19.94
N ILE A 218 7.60 -2.72 -18.82
CA ILE A 218 8.58 -3.39 -17.95
C ILE A 218 9.25 -4.56 -18.68
N LEU A 219 8.53 -5.32 -19.50
CA LEU A 219 9.14 -6.37 -20.35
C LEU A 219 10.16 -5.78 -21.32
N ALA A 220 9.83 -4.66 -21.97
CA ALA A 220 10.78 -3.94 -22.85
C ALA A 220 12.02 -3.46 -22.10
N ASP A 221 11.83 -2.93 -20.87
CA ASP A 221 12.93 -2.47 -20.02
C ASP A 221 13.85 -3.61 -19.57
N ILE A 222 13.28 -4.75 -19.20
CA ILE A 222 14.03 -5.97 -18.85
C ILE A 222 14.87 -6.42 -20.04
N TYR A 223 14.28 -6.53 -21.24
CA TYR A 223 15.01 -6.95 -22.43
C TYR A 223 16.09 -5.96 -22.83
N PHE A 224 15.82 -4.65 -22.75
CA PHE A 224 16.82 -3.63 -22.97
C PHE A 224 18.00 -3.76 -22.00
N GLY A 225 17.74 -3.92 -20.69
CA GLY A 225 18.77 -4.12 -19.66
C GLY A 225 19.59 -5.41 -19.86
N GLN A 226 19.02 -6.41 -20.53
CA GLN A 226 19.70 -7.66 -20.93
C GLN A 226 20.41 -7.54 -22.29
N GLN A 227 20.42 -6.37 -22.93
CA GLN A 227 20.95 -6.11 -24.26
C GLN A 227 20.26 -6.90 -25.39
N MET A 228 19.05 -7.40 -25.12
CA MET A 228 18.19 -8.08 -26.08
C MET A 228 17.36 -7.03 -26.85
N TYR A 229 18.04 -6.29 -27.72
CA TYR A 229 17.47 -5.09 -28.33
C TYR A 229 16.32 -5.38 -29.29
N ASP A 230 16.33 -6.52 -29.97
CA ASP A 230 15.24 -6.91 -30.90
C ASP A 230 13.95 -7.24 -30.13
N GLU A 231 14.09 -7.93 -29.01
CA GLU A 231 12.98 -8.23 -28.11
C GLU A 231 12.44 -6.96 -27.45
N ALA A 232 13.31 -6.08 -26.96
CA ALA A 232 12.92 -4.80 -26.39
C ALA A 232 12.11 -3.96 -27.38
N GLU A 233 12.59 -3.85 -28.62
CA GLU A 233 11.89 -3.13 -29.68
C GLU A 233 10.56 -3.80 -30.06
N ALA A 234 10.49 -5.11 -30.08
CA ALA A 234 9.26 -5.85 -30.32
C ALA A 234 8.18 -5.58 -29.24
N GLU A 235 8.61 -5.53 -27.96
CA GLU A 235 7.73 -5.19 -26.86
C GLU A 235 7.20 -3.74 -26.95
N VAL A 236 8.08 -2.77 -27.31
CA VAL A 236 7.64 -1.39 -27.54
C VAL A 236 6.67 -1.29 -28.70
N LYS A 237 6.96 -1.93 -29.85
CA LYS A 237 6.05 -1.96 -30.99
C LYS A 237 4.69 -2.57 -30.64
N ALA A 238 4.66 -3.57 -29.77
CA ALA A 238 3.43 -4.15 -29.28
C ALA A 238 2.68 -3.20 -28.33
N LEU A 239 3.39 -2.49 -27.42
CA LEU A 239 2.82 -1.47 -26.54
C LEU A 239 2.12 -0.35 -27.32
N LEU A 240 2.75 0.14 -28.39
CA LEU A 240 2.17 1.18 -29.26
C LEU A 240 0.85 0.76 -29.94
N LYS A 241 0.63 -0.53 -30.08
CA LYS A 241 -0.60 -1.09 -30.68
C LYS A 241 -1.68 -1.39 -29.67
N MET A 242 -1.39 -1.34 -28.35
CA MET A 242 -2.37 -1.66 -27.31
C MET A 242 -3.55 -0.69 -27.32
N LYS A 243 -4.73 -1.21 -27.01
CA LYS A 243 -5.97 -0.43 -26.84
C LYS A 243 -6.67 -0.85 -25.55
N PRO A 244 -7.11 0.13 -24.71
CA PRO A 244 -6.88 1.59 -24.87
C PRO A 244 -5.39 1.95 -24.77
N SER A 245 -5.01 3.08 -25.35
CA SER A 245 -3.66 3.61 -25.27
C SER A 245 -3.50 4.42 -23.97
N TYR A 246 -2.38 4.21 -23.27
CA TYR A 246 -2.01 4.95 -22.08
C TYR A 246 -0.75 5.77 -22.35
N ASN A 247 -0.92 7.07 -22.56
CA ASN A 247 0.14 7.98 -23.03
C ASN A 247 1.43 7.88 -22.21
N TYR A 248 1.32 7.78 -20.89
CA TYR A 248 2.49 7.64 -20.01
C TYR A 248 3.35 6.42 -20.40
N TRP A 249 2.75 5.23 -20.50
CA TRP A 249 3.49 4.02 -20.83
C TRP A 249 3.98 3.99 -22.28
N VAL A 250 3.21 4.59 -23.19
CA VAL A 250 3.63 4.78 -24.59
C VAL A 250 4.89 5.64 -24.66
N ALA A 251 4.90 6.78 -23.98
CA ALA A 251 6.07 7.66 -23.96
C ALA A 251 7.28 6.98 -23.30
N LYS A 252 7.08 6.30 -22.16
CA LYS A 252 8.14 5.50 -21.51
C LYS A 252 8.69 4.42 -22.44
N GLY A 253 7.84 3.76 -23.23
CA GLY A 253 8.25 2.79 -24.24
C GLY A 253 9.08 3.44 -25.37
N LEU A 254 8.69 4.63 -25.84
CA LEU A 254 9.46 5.38 -26.84
C LEU A 254 10.85 5.81 -26.32
N LEU A 255 10.98 6.12 -25.04
CA LEU A 255 12.29 6.38 -24.43
C LEU A 255 13.17 5.12 -24.43
N ILE A 256 12.61 3.92 -24.18
CA ILE A 256 13.37 2.67 -24.35
C ILE A 256 13.78 2.49 -25.82
N GLN A 257 12.87 2.71 -26.78
CA GLN A 257 13.18 2.62 -28.19
C GLN A 257 14.29 3.58 -28.61
N THR A 258 14.28 4.80 -28.08
CA THR A 258 15.38 5.76 -28.27
C THR A 258 16.72 5.20 -27.79
N ARG A 259 16.75 4.63 -26.58
CA ARG A 259 17.96 3.99 -26.03
C ARG A 259 18.43 2.80 -26.87
N VAL A 260 17.50 1.99 -27.39
CA VAL A 260 17.83 0.90 -28.33
C VAL A 260 18.51 1.45 -29.60
N HIS A 261 17.96 2.53 -30.19
CA HIS A 261 18.57 3.16 -31.36
C HIS A 261 19.96 3.73 -31.05
N ILE A 262 20.14 4.39 -29.90
CA ILE A 262 21.47 4.88 -29.45
C ILE A 262 22.43 3.70 -29.31
N SER A 263 22.03 2.59 -28.66
CA SER A 263 22.90 1.41 -28.49
C SER A 263 23.28 0.72 -29.80
N ARG A 264 22.50 0.96 -30.86
CA ARG A 264 22.81 0.48 -32.24
C ARG A 264 23.51 1.54 -33.12
N GLU A 265 23.89 2.66 -32.52
CA GLU A 265 24.51 3.80 -33.22
C GLU A 265 23.62 4.43 -34.32
N ASP A 266 22.31 4.12 -34.32
CA ASP A 266 21.32 4.74 -35.20
C ASP A 266 20.81 6.05 -34.60
N LEU A 267 21.73 7.03 -34.54
CA LEU A 267 21.47 8.31 -33.90
C LEU A 267 20.40 9.15 -34.64
N PHE A 268 20.13 8.84 -35.90
CA PHE A 268 19.06 9.51 -36.65
C PHE A 268 17.70 9.05 -36.15
N GLN A 269 17.45 7.74 -36.07
CA GLN A 269 16.19 7.19 -35.55
C GLN A 269 16.01 7.52 -34.08
N ALA A 270 17.07 7.51 -33.27
CA ALA A 270 17.06 7.95 -31.90
C ALA A 270 16.51 9.39 -31.78
N GLU A 271 17.05 10.32 -32.59
CA GLU A 271 16.60 11.72 -32.60
C GLU A 271 15.14 11.87 -33.01
N GLN A 272 14.67 11.19 -34.06
CA GLN A 272 13.28 11.29 -34.51
C GLN A 272 12.33 10.74 -33.48
N THR A 273 12.66 9.60 -32.84
CA THR A 273 11.83 8.97 -31.82
C THR A 273 11.73 9.88 -30.59
N LEU A 274 12.85 10.40 -30.12
CA LEU A 274 12.90 11.25 -28.93
C LEU A 274 12.18 12.58 -29.14
N LYS A 275 12.36 13.18 -30.34
CA LYS A 275 11.68 14.41 -30.73
C LYS A 275 10.16 14.24 -30.71
N SER A 276 9.64 13.08 -31.13
CA SER A 276 8.21 12.82 -31.05
C SER A 276 7.68 12.81 -29.60
N VAL A 277 8.48 12.38 -28.62
CA VAL A 277 8.11 12.47 -27.20
C VAL A 277 8.12 13.91 -26.73
N LEU A 278 9.21 14.65 -27.00
CA LEU A 278 9.36 16.05 -26.59
C LEU A 278 8.26 16.96 -27.17
N ASP A 279 7.90 16.75 -28.44
CA ASP A 279 6.95 17.61 -29.17
C ASP A 279 5.47 17.28 -28.86
N PHE A 280 5.14 16.01 -28.55
CA PHE A 280 3.75 15.56 -28.51
C PHE A 280 3.29 14.98 -27.16
N TYR A 281 4.18 14.78 -26.18
CA TYR A 281 3.75 14.28 -24.89
C TYR A 281 3.07 15.39 -24.07
N PRO A 282 1.81 15.19 -23.59
CA PRO A 282 1.00 16.28 -23.06
C PRO A 282 1.27 16.65 -21.60
N ASP A 283 1.79 15.71 -20.78
CA ASP A 283 1.93 15.94 -19.33
C ASP A 283 3.35 16.43 -19.01
N GLN A 284 3.41 17.59 -18.35
CA GLN A 284 4.68 18.24 -17.97
C GLN A 284 5.15 17.92 -16.54
N GLN A 285 4.35 17.19 -15.75
CA GLN A 285 4.59 17.04 -14.32
C GLN A 285 4.93 15.62 -13.89
N ASP A 286 4.72 14.61 -14.74
CA ASP A 286 4.93 13.19 -14.42
C ASP A 286 6.36 12.69 -14.61
N GLY A 287 7.29 13.58 -15.01
CA GLY A 287 8.71 13.30 -15.15
C GLY A 287 9.14 12.73 -16.51
N VAL A 288 8.22 12.40 -17.42
CA VAL A 288 8.56 11.85 -18.75
C VAL A 288 9.36 12.86 -19.58
N LEU A 289 8.94 14.12 -19.62
CA LEU A 289 9.65 15.16 -20.39
C LEU A 289 11.02 15.49 -19.81
N ALA A 290 11.18 15.40 -18.48
CA ALA A 290 12.49 15.57 -17.86
C ALA A 290 13.45 14.45 -18.30
N GLU A 291 13.00 13.18 -18.23
CA GLU A 291 13.79 12.03 -18.71
C GLU A 291 14.10 12.11 -20.21
N ALA A 292 13.14 12.60 -21.01
CA ALA A 292 13.34 12.82 -22.44
C ALA A 292 14.38 13.93 -22.72
N SER A 293 14.39 15.01 -21.94
CA SER A 293 15.38 16.08 -22.05
C SER A 293 16.78 15.60 -21.67
N ASP A 294 16.92 14.85 -20.59
CA ASP A 294 18.22 14.28 -20.20
C ASP A 294 18.79 13.37 -21.32
N LEU A 295 17.91 12.53 -21.90
CA LEU A 295 18.28 11.64 -22.98
C LEU A 295 18.60 12.41 -24.30
N TRP A 296 17.95 13.57 -24.50
CA TRP A 296 18.27 14.46 -25.62
C TRP A 296 19.67 15.04 -25.51
N ASP A 297 20.06 15.50 -24.33
CA ASP A 297 21.39 16.04 -24.09
C ASP A 297 22.47 14.97 -24.29
N GLU A 298 22.23 13.75 -23.81
CA GLU A 298 23.12 12.60 -24.08
C GLU A 298 23.25 12.33 -25.58
N LEU A 299 22.14 12.28 -26.31
CA LEU A 299 22.12 12.06 -27.75
C LEU A 299 22.88 13.16 -28.51
N MET A 300 22.71 14.43 -28.10
CA MET A 300 23.42 15.56 -28.76
C MET A 300 24.92 15.52 -28.50
N GLN A 301 25.37 15.07 -27.34
CA GLN A 301 26.81 14.85 -27.08
C GLN A 301 27.37 13.73 -27.95
N LEU A 302 26.64 12.64 -28.15
CA LEU A 302 27.06 11.55 -29.05
C LEU A 302 27.13 11.98 -30.51
N LYS A 303 26.24 12.87 -30.95
CA LYS A 303 26.24 13.40 -32.33
C LYS A 303 27.32 14.44 -32.56
N ASN A 304 27.71 15.20 -31.57
CA ASN A 304 28.66 16.28 -31.62
C ASN A 304 29.71 16.09 -30.51
N PRO A 305 30.58 15.07 -30.62
CA PRO A 305 31.60 14.87 -29.62
C PRO A 305 32.50 16.08 -29.54
N PRO A 306 32.96 16.52 -28.35
CA PRO A 306 33.91 17.62 -28.23
C PRO A 306 35.14 17.32 -29.08
N ALA A 307 35.58 18.32 -29.85
CA ALA A 307 36.79 18.18 -30.66
C ALA A 307 37.93 17.73 -29.75
N ASN A 308 38.56 16.61 -30.08
CA ASN A 308 39.77 16.19 -29.39
C ASN A 308 40.77 17.35 -29.52
N GLU A 309 41.21 17.94 -28.41
CA GLU A 309 42.36 18.83 -28.46
C GLU A 309 43.52 17.99 -28.97
N ASP A 310 43.94 18.24 -30.21
CA ASP A 310 45.14 17.64 -30.74
C ASP A 310 46.28 17.91 -29.74
N PRO A 311 47.06 16.90 -29.35
CA PRO A 311 48.22 17.13 -28.49
C PRO A 311 49.10 18.14 -29.21
N GLN A 312 49.30 19.30 -28.60
CA GLN A 312 50.21 20.32 -29.13
C GLN A 312 51.54 19.66 -29.45
N PRO A 313 52.11 19.88 -30.66
CA PRO A 313 53.41 19.31 -30.98
C PRO A 313 54.45 19.83 -29.98
N GLU A 314 55.11 18.90 -29.31
CA GLU A 314 56.23 19.23 -28.41
C GLU A 314 57.23 20.08 -29.18
N MET A 315 57.41 21.36 -28.79
CA MET A 315 58.49 22.21 -29.28
C MET A 315 59.81 21.57 -28.85
N LYS A 316 60.51 20.90 -29.77
CA LYS A 316 61.87 20.51 -29.55
C LYS A 316 62.73 21.79 -29.57
N ILE A 317 63.17 22.19 -28.38
CA ILE A 317 64.17 23.21 -28.18
C ILE A 317 65.51 22.55 -28.55
N GLU A 318 66.01 22.83 -29.75
CA GLU A 318 67.41 22.54 -30.10
C GLU A 318 68.30 23.52 -29.32
N ILE A 319 69.00 23.01 -28.34
CA ILE A 319 70.05 23.74 -27.61
C ILE A 319 71.28 23.58 -28.49
N ASN A 320 71.69 24.65 -29.28
CA ASN A 320 73.00 24.74 -29.89
C ASN A 320 74.00 25.02 -28.77
N GLU A 321 74.85 24.05 -28.47
CA GLU A 321 76.10 24.28 -27.75
C GLU A 321 77.15 24.84 -28.70
N GLU A 322 77.65 26.09 -28.42
CA GLU A 322 78.97 26.62 -28.86
C GLU A 322 79.92 26.68 -27.68
#